data_80b16ad558b43a459d9d09d60bee03ab
#
_entry.id   80b16ad558b43a459d9d09d60bee03ab
#
_cell.length_a   1.000
_cell.length_b   1.000
_cell.length_c   1.000
_cell.angle_alpha   90.00
_cell.angle_beta   90.00
_cell.angle_gamma   90.00
#
_symmetry.space_group_name_H-M   'P 1'
#
loop_
_entity.id
_entity.type
_entity.pdbx_description
1 polymer ?
#
loop_
_entity_poly.entity_id
_entity_poly.type
_entity_poly.pdbx_seq_one_letter_code
_entity_poly.pdbx_strand_id
1 'polypeptide(L)'
;MALTLMLIVLLVLFLINVPIAFALIVSTSVYFFFNDSFTITVMIQRIIGGLESVPLLAIVFFITAGILMNYTGITSRMLKFAEVITRPLPGALAQVNVVLATLMGGISGSNLAEAAMQAKMIVPEMEKKGYSKAFATTLTGAAALITPIIPPGVAMIMYGYVGNVSIGKLFLAGVLPGVALCIMYMIYIYFYAKKHHLETDNKKKITMKEFLSSFKDAILALILPVIIIGGIRMGIFSATEAGAIAVLYALILGLLVYREMKIKHLMQALLETAHTAASILIIIGAG
;
A
#
# COMPACT_ATOMS: atom_id res chain seq x y z
N MET A 1 -21.42 -31.75 12.77
CA MET A 1 -22.07 -30.88 13.78
C MET A 1 -21.13 -29.78 14.26
N ALA A 2 -19.93 -30.05 14.73
CA ALA A 2 -18.95 -29.07 15.21
C ALA A 2 -18.56 -28.00 14.12
N LEU A 3 -18.29 -28.43 12.88
CA LEU A 3 -17.98 -27.52 11.77
C LEU A 3 -19.13 -26.56 11.44
N THR A 4 -20.36 -27.06 11.43
CA THR A 4 -21.56 -26.23 11.16
C THR A 4 -21.75 -25.19 12.25
N LEU A 5 -21.56 -25.59 13.53
CA LEU A 5 -21.65 -24.68 14.66
C LEU A 5 -20.56 -23.61 14.60
N MET A 6 -19.32 -23.97 14.27
CA MET A 6 -18.21 -23.02 14.05
C MET A 6 -18.57 -21.97 13.00
N LEU A 7 -19.08 -22.38 11.83
CA LEU A 7 -19.46 -21.46 10.77
C LEU A 7 -20.63 -20.53 11.18
N ILE A 8 -21.62 -21.06 11.91
CA ILE A 8 -22.73 -20.23 12.43
C ILE A 8 -22.17 -19.18 13.41
N VAL A 9 -21.34 -19.60 14.36
CA VAL A 9 -20.73 -18.68 15.33
C VAL A 9 -19.88 -17.61 14.62
N LEU A 10 -19.09 -17.99 13.61
CA LEU A 10 -18.30 -17.05 12.81
C LEU A 10 -19.19 -16.01 12.14
N LEU A 11 -20.27 -16.43 11.47
CA LEU A 11 -21.20 -15.51 10.81
C LEU A 11 -21.90 -14.59 11.82
N VAL A 12 -22.34 -15.11 12.97
CA VAL A 12 -22.95 -14.30 14.02
C VAL A 12 -21.96 -13.24 14.53
N LEU A 13 -20.70 -13.64 14.80
CA LEU A 13 -19.68 -12.71 15.28
C LEU A 13 -19.37 -11.60 14.24
N PHE A 14 -19.39 -11.92 12.95
CA PHE A 14 -19.26 -10.90 11.90
C PHE A 14 -20.46 -9.95 11.85
N LEU A 15 -21.67 -10.46 12.00
CA LEU A 15 -22.89 -9.64 11.99
C LEU A 15 -22.94 -8.66 13.17
N ILE A 16 -22.40 -9.04 14.33
CA ILE A 16 -22.29 -8.15 15.51
C ILE A 16 -21.01 -7.31 15.52
N ASN A 17 -20.28 -7.30 14.38
CA ASN A 17 -19.11 -6.46 14.15
C ASN A 17 -17.91 -6.73 15.08
N VAL A 18 -17.72 -8.00 15.48
CA VAL A 18 -16.51 -8.43 16.22
C VAL A 18 -15.31 -8.38 15.28
N PRO A 19 -14.13 -7.87 15.71
CA PRO A 19 -12.93 -7.86 14.87
C PRO A 19 -12.58 -9.25 14.36
N ILE A 20 -12.19 -9.35 13.08
CA ILE A 20 -12.02 -10.60 12.32
C ILE A 20 -11.16 -11.62 13.07
N ALA A 21 -10.01 -11.19 13.61
CA ALA A 21 -9.10 -12.08 14.32
C ALA A 21 -9.77 -12.77 15.53
N PHE A 22 -10.50 -12.00 16.34
CA PHE A 22 -11.22 -12.55 17.49
C PHE A 22 -12.39 -13.44 17.06
N ALA A 23 -13.11 -13.07 16.01
CA ALA A 23 -14.18 -13.91 15.47
C ALA A 23 -13.65 -15.27 14.99
N LEU A 24 -12.50 -15.29 14.31
CA LEU A 24 -11.82 -16.52 13.89
C LEU A 24 -11.39 -17.36 15.10
N ILE A 25 -10.70 -16.78 16.07
CA ILE A 25 -10.21 -17.51 17.25
C ILE A 25 -11.37 -18.09 18.04
N VAL A 26 -12.42 -17.30 18.30
CA VAL A 26 -13.59 -17.78 19.07
C VAL A 26 -14.34 -18.86 18.32
N SER A 27 -14.62 -18.69 17.03
CA SER A 27 -15.33 -19.71 16.24
C SER A 27 -14.53 -21.00 16.12
N THR A 28 -13.21 -20.91 15.92
CA THR A 28 -12.33 -22.08 15.90
C THR A 28 -12.25 -22.76 17.27
N SER A 29 -12.23 -21.99 18.37
CA SER A 29 -12.29 -22.54 19.73
C SER A 29 -13.55 -23.36 19.97
N VAL A 30 -14.69 -22.92 19.44
CA VAL A 30 -15.96 -23.68 19.50
C VAL A 30 -15.81 -25.03 18.77
N TYR A 31 -15.15 -25.07 17.61
CA TYR A 31 -14.89 -26.33 16.90
C TYR A 31 -14.06 -27.28 17.75
N PHE A 32 -12.96 -26.83 18.36
CA PHE A 32 -12.09 -27.65 19.20
C PHE A 32 -12.78 -28.10 20.47
N PHE A 33 -13.69 -27.30 21.02
CA PHE A 33 -14.45 -27.68 22.22
C PHE A 33 -15.43 -28.85 21.99
N PHE A 34 -16.04 -28.90 20.80
CA PHE A 34 -16.99 -29.96 20.43
C PHE A 34 -16.37 -31.12 19.63
N ASN A 35 -15.03 -31.16 19.50
CA ASN A 35 -14.32 -32.20 18.75
C ASN A 35 -13.25 -32.87 19.61
N ASP A 36 -13.57 -34.05 20.13
CA ASP A 36 -12.69 -34.81 21.01
C ASP A 36 -11.37 -35.28 20.34
N SER A 37 -11.28 -35.19 19.01
CA SER A 37 -10.10 -35.63 18.24
C SER A 37 -8.90 -34.71 18.36
N PHE A 38 -9.10 -33.45 18.79
CA PHE A 38 -8.05 -32.43 18.85
C PHE A 38 -8.06 -31.68 20.19
N THR A 39 -6.89 -31.48 20.76
CA THR A 39 -6.73 -30.72 21.99
C THR A 39 -6.59 -29.23 21.69
N ILE A 40 -7.07 -28.34 22.54
CA ILE A 40 -6.93 -26.88 22.42
C ILE A 40 -5.45 -26.44 22.28
N THR A 41 -4.52 -27.26 22.82
CA THR A 41 -3.08 -27.05 22.64
C THR A 41 -2.67 -27.04 21.17
N VAL A 42 -3.29 -27.90 20.33
CA VAL A 42 -3.02 -27.96 18.89
C VAL A 42 -3.43 -26.66 18.23
N MET A 43 -4.56 -26.04 18.61
CA MET A 43 -4.98 -24.75 18.11
C MET A 43 -3.93 -23.66 18.41
N ILE A 44 -3.47 -23.59 19.65
CA ILE A 44 -2.45 -22.61 20.06
C ILE A 44 -1.14 -22.84 19.29
N GLN A 45 -0.69 -24.09 19.15
CA GLN A 45 0.51 -24.42 18.38
C GLN A 45 0.38 -24.03 16.90
N ARG A 46 -0.80 -24.20 16.30
CA ARG A 46 -1.06 -23.80 14.91
C ARG A 46 -1.04 -22.28 14.74
N ILE A 47 -1.65 -21.54 15.67
CA ILE A 47 -1.60 -20.05 15.67
C ILE A 47 -0.15 -19.58 15.77
N ILE A 48 0.64 -20.10 16.71
CA ILE A 48 2.05 -19.70 16.89
C ILE A 48 2.87 -20.10 15.66
N GLY A 49 2.78 -21.39 15.24
CA GLY A 49 3.54 -21.88 14.08
C GLY A 49 3.20 -21.17 12.77
N GLY A 50 1.95 -20.70 12.62
CA GLY A 50 1.56 -19.85 11.48
C GLY A 50 2.24 -18.50 11.48
N LEU A 51 2.66 -17.99 12.64
CA LEU A 51 3.34 -16.69 12.79
C LEU A 51 4.87 -16.78 12.65
N GLU A 52 5.46 -17.96 12.88
CA GLU A 52 6.93 -18.18 12.83
C GLU A 52 7.49 -18.32 11.42
N SER A 53 6.78 -17.84 10.41
CA SER A 53 7.20 -17.98 9.01
C SER A 53 8.07 -16.81 8.54
N VAL A 54 9.26 -17.13 7.99
CA VAL A 54 10.20 -16.13 7.46
C VAL A 54 9.58 -15.18 6.41
N PRO A 55 8.73 -15.64 5.47
CA PRO A 55 8.06 -14.75 4.53
C PRO A 55 7.18 -13.67 5.18
N LEU A 56 6.64 -13.91 6.38
CA LEU A 56 5.83 -12.91 7.09
C LEU A 56 6.66 -11.72 7.59
N LEU A 57 7.97 -11.90 7.81
CA LEU A 57 8.86 -10.78 8.11
C LEU A 57 8.91 -9.75 6.98
N ALA A 58 8.71 -10.17 5.73
CA ALA A 58 8.61 -9.25 4.61
C ALA A 58 7.47 -8.24 4.82
N ILE A 59 6.31 -8.68 5.37
CA ILE A 59 5.18 -7.78 5.67
C ILE A 59 5.64 -6.68 6.64
N VAL A 60 6.30 -7.06 7.74
CA VAL A 60 6.78 -6.13 8.76
C VAL A 60 7.76 -5.13 8.15
N PHE A 61 8.73 -5.61 7.37
CA PHE A 61 9.74 -4.75 6.74
C PHE A 61 9.13 -3.78 5.72
N PHE A 62 8.23 -4.23 4.85
CA PHE A 62 7.61 -3.34 3.86
C PHE A 62 6.65 -2.34 4.50
N ILE A 63 5.91 -2.72 5.55
CA ILE A 63 5.12 -1.77 6.34
C ILE A 63 6.04 -0.72 6.97
N THR A 64 7.12 -1.16 7.60
CA THR A 64 8.10 -0.25 8.22
C THR A 64 8.69 0.71 7.19
N ALA A 65 9.11 0.20 6.03
CA ALA A 65 9.67 1.03 4.96
C ALA A 65 8.65 2.06 4.48
N GLY A 66 7.40 1.66 4.23
CA GLY A 66 6.34 2.56 3.79
C GLY A 66 6.02 3.66 4.82
N ILE A 67 5.92 3.31 6.10
CA ILE A 67 5.69 4.28 7.17
C ILE A 67 6.89 5.23 7.31
N LEU A 68 8.12 4.72 7.31
CA LEU A 68 9.34 5.55 7.36
C LEU A 68 9.38 6.55 6.21
N MET A 69 9.01 6.12 5.00
CA MET A 69 9.01 6.99 3.83
C MET A 69 8.06 8.16 3.93
N ASN A 70 6.96 8.05 4.67
CA ASN A 70 6.07 9.17 4.94
C ASN A 70 6.75 10.29 5.74
N TYR A 71 7.76 9.94 6.54
CA TYR A 71 8.55 10.90 7.35
C TYR A 71 9.81 11.41 6.64
N THR A 72 10.13 10.90 5.45
CA THR A 72 11.35 11.28 4.69
C THR A 72 11.14 12.47 3.74
N GLY A 73 9.90 12.96 3.59
CA GLY A 73 9.56 13.98 2.59
C GLY A 73 9.50 13.44 1.14
N ILE A 74 9.52 12.12 0.96
CA ILE A 74 9.39 11.49 -0.36
C ILE A 74 8.03 11.83 -0.97
N THR A 75 6.95 11.78 -0.20
CA THR A 75 5.58 12.05 -0.66
C THR A 75 5.46 13.43 -1.32
N SER A 76 6.05 14.47 -0.73
CA SER A 76 6.01 15.83 -1.31
C SER A 76 6.80 15.93 -2.61
N ARG A 77 7.90 15.19 -2.75
CA ARG A 77 8.70 15.13 -3.99
C ARG A 77 7.97 14.37 -5.09
N MET A 78 7.30 13.27 -4.74
CA MET A 78 6.47 12.50 -5.66
C MET A 78 5.27 13.31 -6.14
N LEU A 79 4.61 14.04 -5.22
CA LEU A 79 3.51 14.94 -5.57
C LEU A 79 3.97 16.00 -6.57
N LYS A 80 5.08 16.70 -6.29
CA LYS A 80 5.64 17.71 -7.18
C LYS A 80 6.01 17.14 -8.55
N PHE A 81 6.57 15.93 -8.60
CA PHE A 81 6.87 15.25 -9.85
C PHE A 81 5.59 14.90 -10.62
N ALA A 82 4.58 14.33 -9.93
CA ALA A 82 3.27 14.03 -10.52
C ALA A 82 2.60 15.31 -11.09
N GLU A 83 2.64 16.43 -10.36
CA GLU A 83 2.13 17.72 -10.83
C GLU A 83 2.83 18.20 -12.10
N VAL A 84 4.14 18.08 -12.18
CA VAL A 84 4.89 18.50 -13.36
C VAL A 84 4.50 17.68 -14.58
N ILE A 85 4.46 16.35 -14.48
CA ILE A 85 4.17 15.48 -15.64
C ILE A 85 2.72 15.53 -16.09
N THR A 86 1.78 15.80 -15.18
CA THR A 86 0.33 15.84 -15.51
C THR A 86 -0.17 17.24 -15.88
N ARG A 87 0.60 18.29 -15.59
CA ARG A 87 0.23 19.69 -15.86
C ARG A 87 -0.33 19.97 -17.25
N PRO A 88 0.19 19.40 -18.36
CA PRO A 88 -0.34 19.66 -19.69
C PRO A 88 -1.64 18.91 -20.01
N LEU A 89 -2.05 17.98 -19.14
CA LEU A 89 -3.20 17.12 -19.39
C LEU A 89 -4.50 17.78 -18.92
N PRO A 90 -5.62 17.60 -19.63
CA PRO A 90 -6.93 17.96 -19.13
C PRO A 90 -7.22 17.29 -17.81
N GLY A 91 -7.77 18.04 -16.86
CA GLY A 91 -8.01 17.52 -15.52
C GLY A 91 -6.72 17.26 -14.73
N ALA A 92 -5.71 18.13 -14.88
CA ALA A 92 -4.37 17.96 -14.34
C ALA A 92 -4.35 17.47 -12.88
N LEU A 93 -5.16 18.06 -12.00
CA LEU A 93 -5.17 17.71 -10.58
C LEU A 93 -5.77 16.31 -10.32
N ALA A 94 -6.78 15.91 -11.11
CA ALA A 94 -7.31 14.54 -11.09
C ALA A 94 -6.28 13.52 -11.62
N GLN A 95 -5.50 13.91 -12.64
CA GLN A 95 -4.38 13.10 -13.15
C GLN A 95 -3.28 12.94 -12.10
N VAL A 96 -2.95 14.01 -11.35
CA VAL A 96 -2.01 13.96 -10.21
C VAL A 96 -2.42 12.90 -9.22
N ASN A 97 -3.70 12.83 -8.86
CA ASN A 97 -4.23 11.86 -7.91
C ASN A 97 -3.89 10.41 -8.32
N VAL A 98 -4.17 10.05 -9.58
CA VAL A 98 -3.91 8.70 -10.10
C VAL A 98 -2.42 8.41 -10.23
N VAL A 99 -1.66 9.35 -10.76
CA VAL A 99 -0.20 9.19 -10.92
C VAL A 99 0.48 9.07 -9.54
N LEU A 100 0.07 9.90 -8.58
CA LEU A 100 0.61 9.83 -7.22
C LEU A 100 0.30 8.48 -6.56
N ALA A 101 -0.94 8.00 -6.65
CA ALA A 101 -1.31 6.67 -6.15
C ALA A 101 -0.46 5.55 -6.77
N THR A 102 -0.18 5.67 -8.07
CA THR A 102 0.68 4.72 -8.79
C THR A 102 2.13 4.77 -8.30
N LEU A 103 2.68 5.96 -8.13
CA LEU A 103 4.07 6.15 -7.66
C LEU A 103 4.22 5.75 -6.19
N MET A 104 3.24 6.08 -5.36
CA MET A 104 3.23 5.75 -3.94
C MET A 104 2.87 4.29 -3.67
N GLY A 105 2.24 3.60 -4.64
CA GLY A 105 1.89 2.18 -4.51
C GLY A 105 3.09 1.30 -4.19
N GLY A 106 4.20 1.51 -4.91
CA GLY A 106 5.47 0.84 -4.65
C GLY A 106 6.18 1.24 -3.34
N ILE A 107 5.60 2.12 -2.55
CA ILE A 107 6.18 2.68 -1.34
C ILE A 107 5.32 2.37 -0.11
N SER A 108 4.05 2.80 -0.10
CA SER A 108 3.17 2.67 1.06
C SER A 108 2.55 1.27 1.22
N GLY A 109 2.29 0.60 0.10
CA GLY A 109 1.68 -0.74 0.06
C GLY A 109 0.26 -0.84 0.66
N SER A 110 -0.29 0.26 1.19
CA SER A 110 -1.59 0.32 1.86
C SER A 110 -2.56 1.25 1.14
N ASN A 111 -3.61 0.67 0.56
CA ASN A 111 -4.66 1.43 -0.12
C ASN A 111 -5.45 2.36 0.82
N LEU A 112 -5.70 1.96 2.05
CA LEU A 112 -6.43 2.78 3.04
C LEU A 112 -5.61 4.01 3.46
N ALA A 113 -4.32 3.82 3.73
CA ALA A 113 -3.42 4.91 4.08
C ALA A 113 -3.28 5.90 2.91
N GLU A 114 -3.15 5.39 1.68
CA GLU A 114 -3.05 6.19 0.47
C GLU A 114 -4.34 6.98 0.21
N ALA A 115 -5.51 6.32 0.29
CA ALA A 115 -6.80 6.98 0.13
C ALA A 115 -7.01 8.09 1.16
N ALA A 116 -6.69 7.83 2.43
CA ALA A 116 -6.82 8.82 3.51
C ALA A 116 -5.88 10.02 3.32
N MET A 117 -4.62 9.77 2.92
CA MET A 117 -3.63 10.80 2.65
C MET A 117 -4.08 11.68 1.48
N GLN A 118 -4.42 11.08 0.34
CA GLN A 118 -4.84 11.81 -0.85
C GLN A 118 -6.18 12.52 -0.66
N ALA A 119 -7.14 11.91 0.06
CA ALA A 119 -8.39 12.56 0.39
C ALA A 119 -8.17 13.85 1.21
N LYS A 120 -7.20 13.84 2.10
CA LYS A 120 -6.86 15.01 2.91
C LYS A 120 -6.10 16.09 2.11
N MET A 121 -5.24 15.68 1.18
CA MET A 121 -4.36 16.60 0.45
C MET A 121 -4.97 17.09 -0.87
N ILE A 122 -5.51 16.18 -1.68
CA ILE A 122 -5.87 16.47 -3.07
C ILE A 122 -7.36 16.82 -3.23
N VAL A 123 -8.25 16.14 -2.49
CA VAL A 123 -9.70 16.36 -2.64
C VAL A 123 -10.10 17.81 -2.40
N PRO A 124 -9.64 18.52 -1.33
CA PRO A 124 -9.97 19.92 -1.11
C PRO A 124 -9.48 20.84 -2.24
N GLU A 125 -8.31 20.54 -2.81
CA GLU A 125 -7.78 21.32 -3.94
C GLU A 125 -8.55 21.05 -5.23
N MET A 126 -9.01 19.81 -5.45
CA MET A 126 -9.90 19.48 -6.56
C MET A 126 -11.22 20.25 -6.45
N GLU A 127 -11.83 20.31 -5.26
CA GLU A 127 -13.07 21.07 -5.02
C GLU A 127 -12.88 22.56 -5.37
N LYS A 128 -11.78 23.19 -4.94
CA LYS A 128 -11.42 24.57 -5.28
C LYS A 128 -11.27 24.82 -6.79
N LYS A 129 -10.90 23.78 -7.54
CA LYS A 129 -10.72 23.82 -9.01
C LYS A 129 -11.98 23.45 -9.79
N GLY A 130 -13.12 23.33 -9.10
CA GLY A 130 -14.43 23.11 -9.73
C GLY A 130 -14.80 21.64 -9.93
N TYR A 131 -14.05 20.70 -9.38
CA TYR A 131 -14.47 19.30 -9.37
C TYR A 131 -15.58 19.09 -8.35
N SER A 132 -16.59 18.28 -8.68
CA SER A 132 -17.57 17.88 -7.67
C SER A 132 -16.91 17.03 -6.59
N LYS A 133 -17.31 17.24 -5.34
CA LYS A 133 -16.82 16.48 -4.19
C LYS A 133 -16.99 14.97 -4.39
N ALA A 134 -18.16 14.57 -4.92
CA ALA A 134 -18.45 13.18 -5.22
C ALA A 134 -17.45 12.58 -6.20
N PHE A 135 -17.12 13.29 -7.30
CA PHE A 135 -16.10 12.82 -8.25
C PHE A 135 -14.72 12.73 -7.61
N ALA A 136 -14.29 13.80 -6.90
CA ALA A 136 -12.98 13.85 -6.28
C ALA A 136 -12.76 12.73 -5.26
N THR A 137 -13.74 12.47 -4.38
CA THR A 137 -13.66 11.39 -3.38
C THR A 137 -13.71 10.01 -4.01
N THR A 138 -14.60 9.79 -5.00
CA THR A 138 -14.71 8.50 -5.71
C THR A 138 -13.42 8.20 -6.48
N LEU A 139 -12.87 9.18 -7.19
CA LEU A 139 -11.61 9.02 -7.92
C LEU A 139 -10.46 8.69 -6.98
N THR A 140 -10.37 9.38 -5.85
CA THR A 140 -9.32 9.12 -4.85
C THR A 140 -9.41 7.69 -4.30
N GLY A 141 -10.61 7.22 -3.97
CA GLY A 141 -10.83 5.84 -3.55
C GLY A 141 -10.50 4.82 -4.64
N ALA A 142 -10.89 5.10 -5.89
CA ALA A 142 -10.57 4.25 -7.03
C ALA A 142 -9.05 4.23 -7.34
N ALA A 143 -8.39 5.39 -7.32
CA ALA A 143 -6.95 5.48 -7.54
C ALA A 143 -6.14 4.71 -6.47
N ALA A 144 -6.58 4.75 -5.22
CA ALA A 144 -5.94 4.01 -4.14
C ALA A 144 -5.98 2.48 -4.32
N LEU A 145 -6.87 1.93 -5.17
CA LEU A 145 -6.87 0.51 -5.53
C LEU A 145 -5.64 0.09 -6.35
N ILE A 146 -4.95 1.03 -6.98
CA ILE A 146 -3.70 0.75 -7.69
C ILE A 146 -2.58 0.37 -6.71
N THR A 147 -2.58 1.00 -5.53
CA THR A 147 -1.52 0.89 -4.53
C THR A 147 -1.17 -0.56 -4.13
N PRO A 148 -2.10 -1.45 -3.76
CA PRO A 148 -1.77 -2.82 -3.40
C PRO A 148 -1.38 -3.71 -4.59
N ILE A 149 -1.62 -3.25 -5.83
CA ILE A 149 -1.31 -3.98 -7.06
C ILE A 149 0.11 -3.66 -7.54
N ILE A 150 0.59 -2.43 -7.30
CA ILE A 150 1.96 -2.05 -7.65
C ILE A 150 2.93 -2.54 -6.56
N PRO A 151 3.94 -3.36 -6.92
CA PRO A 151 4.88 -3.89 -5.93
C PRO A 151 5.79 -2.78 -5.35
N PRO A 152 6.20 -2.97 -4.07
CA PRO A 152 5.86 -4.05 -3.16
C PRO A 152 4.55 -3.80 -2.39
N GLY A 153 3.52 -4.60 -2.67
CA GLY A 153 2.23 -4.53 -1.96
C GLY A 153 2.13 -5.57 -0.84
N VAL A 154 1.72 -5.16 0.36
CA VAL A 154 1.52 -6.06 1.51
C VAL A 154 0.51 -7.17 1.17
N ALA A 155 -0.57 -6.84 0.46
CA ALA A 155 -1.58 -7.80 0.04
C ALA A 155 -1.01 -8.92 -0.84
N MET A 156 -0.05 -8.61 -1.72
CA MET A 156 0.64 -9.61 -2.55
C MET A 156 1.50 -10.56 -1.73
N ILE A 157 2.14 -10.05 -0.66
CA ILE A 157 2.94 -10.89 0.24
C ILE A 157 2.04 -11.85 1.00
N MET A 158 0.93 -11.36 1.53
CA MET A 158 -0.08 -12.19 2.20
C MET A 158 -0.63 -13.27 1.27
N TYR A 159 -1.03 -12.88 0.06
CA TYR A 159 -1.52 -13.83 -0.95
C TYR A 159 -0.47 -14.87 -1.31
N GLY A 160 0.79 -14.45 -1.50
CA GLY A 160 1.90 -15.35 -1.79
C GLY A 160 2.16 -16.35 -0.67
N TYR A 161 2.08 -15.91 0.58
CA TYR A 161 2.24 -16.75 1.74
C TYR A 161 1.11 -17.77 1.88
N VAL A 162 -0.15 -17.32 1.89
CA VAL A 162 -1.31 -18.20 2.05
C VAL A 162 -1.49 -19.14 0.85
N GLY A 163 -1.28 -18.62 -0.36
CA GLY A 163 -1.41 -19.40 -1.60
C GLY A 163 -0.20 -20.25 -1.96
N ASN A 164 0.87 -20.20 -1.14
CA ASN A 164 2.13 -20.92 -1.39
C ASN A 164 2.73 -20.61 -2.78
N VAL A 165 2.61 -19.32 -3.20
CA VAL A 165 3.09 -18.81 -4.49
C VAL A 165 4.29 -17.90 -4.26
N SER A 166 5.23 -17.89 -5.20
CA SER A 166 6.40 -17.01 -5.14
C SER A 166 6.01 -15.52 -5.10
N ILE A 167 6.31 -14.84 -4.00
CA ILE A 167 6.08 -13.40 -3.81
C ILE A 167 6.78 -12.59 -4.89
N GLY A 168 8.00 -12.98 -5.28
CA GLY A 168 8.73 -12.30 -6.37
C GLY A 168 8.01 -12.39 -7.72
N LYS A 169 7.40 -13.55 -8.05
CA LYS A 169 6.59 -13.69 -9.28
C LYS A 169 5.31 -12.86 -9.19
N LEU A 170 4.68 -12.76 -8.02
CA LEU A 170 3.52 -11.91 -7.80
C LEU A 170 3.87 -10.43 -7.98
N PHE A 171 5.00 -9.98 -7.47
CA PHE A 171 5.48 -8.62 -7.67
C PHE A 171 5.65 -8.30 -9.15
N LEU A 172 6.31 -9.18 -9.90
CA LEU A 172 6.48 -8.99 -11.35
C LEU A 172 5.13 -8.97 -12.08
N ALA A 173 4.20 -9.85 -11.69
CA ALA A 173 2.87 -9.93 -12.31
C ALA A 173 2.01 -8.69 -12.02
N GLY A 174 2.20 -8.03 -10.87
CA GLY A 174 1.42 -6.85 -10.46
C GLY A 174 1.76 -5.56 -11.21
N VAL A 175 2.98 -5.45 -11.74
CA VAL A 175 3.42 -4.22 -12.44
C VAL A 175 2.52 -3.89 -13.62
N LEU A 176 2.26 -4.88 -14.48
CA LEU A 176 1.48 -4.67 -15.70
C LEU A 176 0.02 -4.28 -15.42
N PRO A 177 -0.73 -4.98 -14.56
CA PRO A 177 -2.09 -4.58 -14.19
C PRO A 177 -2.15 -3.22 -13.49
N GLY A 178 -1.18 -2.92 -12.60
CA GLY A 178 -1.13 -1.63 -11.93
C GLY A 178 -0.94 -0.47 -12.89
N VAL A 179 0.00 -0.59 -13.83
CA VAL A 179 0.22 0.41 -14.90
C VAL A 179 -1.01 0.50 -15.83
N ALA A 180 -1.62 -0.64 -16.19
CA ALA A 180 -2.81 -0.64 -17.02
C ALA A 180 -3.98 0.11 -16.36
N LEU A 181 -4.22 -0.10 -15.05
CA LEU A 181 -5.23 0.64 -14.29
C LEU A 181 -4.92 2.14 -14.25
N CYS A 182 -3.66 2.52 -14.03
CA CYS A 182 -3.24 3.92 -14.07
C CYS A 182 -3.61 4.56 -15.41
N ILE A 183 -3.24 3.92 -16.52
CA ILE A 183 -3.53 4.41 -17.88
C ILE A 183 -5.05 4.49 -18.11
N MET A 184 -5.81 3.47 -17.71
CA MET A 184 -7.27 3.47 -17.86
C MET A 184 -7.92 4.63 -17.10
N TYR A 185 -7.52 4.88 -15.85
CA TYR A 185 -8.03 6.03 -15.10
C TYR A 185 -7.60 7.36 -15.71
N MET A 186 -6.36 7.47 -16.20
CA MET A 186 -5.89 8.68 -16.87
C MET A 186 -6.70 8.97 -18.14
N ILE A 187 -7.02 7.95 -18.94
CA ILE A 187 -7.87 8.08 -20.13
C ILE A 187 -9.29 8.51 -19.72
N TYR A 188 -9.87 7.87 -18.71
CA TYR A 188 -11.19 8.25 -18.19
C TYR A 188 -11.23 9.71 -17.74
N ILE A 189 -10.24 10.14 -16.95
CA ILE A 189 -10.12 11.53 -16.48
C ILE A 189 -10.01 12.50 -17.64
N TYR A 190 -9.22 12.16 -18.67
CA TYR A 190 -9.06 13.00 -19.84
C TYR A 190 -10.41 13.31 -20.53
N PHE A 191 -11.24 12.28 -20.77
CA PHE A 191 -12.56 12.46 -21.36
C PHE A 191 -13.53 13.18 -20.42
N TYR A 192 -13.51 12.84 -19.14
CA TYR A 192 -14.33 13.48 -18.12
C TYR A 192 -14.03 14.98 -18.01
N ALA A 193 -12.75 15.32 -17.92
CA ALA A 193 -12.32 16.70 -17.81
C ALA A 193 -12.70 17.54 -19.06
N LYS A 194 -12.56 16.99 -20.25
CA LYS A 194 -13.01 17.65 -21.48
C LYS A 194 -14.52 17.87 -21.50
N LYS A 195 -15.31 16.87 -21.07
CA LYS A 195 -16.78 16.95 -21.06
C LYS A 195 -17.28 18.01 -20.06
N HIS A 196 -16.61 18.15 -18.93
CA HIS A 196 -17.01 19.07 -17.84
C HIS A 196 -16.26 20.41 -17.88
N HIS A 197 -15.49 20.67 -18.95
CA HIS A 197 -14.69 21.89 -19.13
C HIS A 197 -13.74 22.19 -17.96
N LEU A 198 -13.25 21.12 -17.31
CA LEU A 198 -12.24 21.22 -16.27
C LEU A 198 -10.89 21.46 -16.93
N GLU A 199 -10.46 22.71 -16.93
CA GLU A 199 -9.27 23.14 -17.65
C GLU A 199 -7.98 22.61 -17.03
N THR A 200 -6.93 22.58 -17.86
CA THR A 200 -5.55 22.44 -17.41
C THR A 200 -5.17 23.64 -16.55
N ASP A 201 -4.61 23.37 -15.39
CA ASP A 201 -4.31 24.36 -14.35
C ASP A 201 -3.34 25.46 -14.79
N ASN A 202 -2.56 25.20 -15.82
CA ASN A 202 -1.67 26.17 -16.44
C ASN A 202 -1.41 25.80 -17.90
N LYS A 203 -1.75 26.68 -18.83
CA LYS A 203 -1.30 26.63 -20.25
C LYS A 203 0.24 26.73 -20.38
N LYS A 204 0.98 26.83 -19.28
CA LYS A 204 2.44 26.86 -19.28
C LYS A 204 2.97 25.50 -19.68
N LYS A 205 3.65 25.44 -20.82
CA LYS A 205 4.40 24.26 -21.26
C LYS A 205 5.42 23.90 -20.20
N ILE A 206 5.56 22.60 -19.94
CA ILE A 206 6.62 22.10 -19.05
C ILE A 206 7.95 22.47 -19.67
N THR A 207 8.78 23.18 -18.92
CA THR A 207 10.15 23.43 -19.34
C THR A 207 10.98 22.19 -19.04
N MET A 208 11.85 21.78 -19.97
CA MET A 208 12.77 20.64 -19.75
C MET A 208 13.56 20.79 -18.45
N LYS A 209 13.90 22.02 -18.07
CA LYS A 209 14.58 22.31 -16.79
C LYS A 209 13.71 21.97 -15.58
N GLU A 210 12.41 22.31 -15.60
CA GLU A 210 11.46 21.95 -14.51
C GLU A 210 11.26 20.43 -14.40
N PHE A 211 11.10 19.77 -15.55
CA PHE A 211 10.99 18.30 -15.59
C PHE A 211 12.24 17.64 -15.00
N LEU A 212 13.42 18.05 -15.45
CA LEU A 212 14.70 17.46 -15.00
C LEU A 212 14.94 17.74 -13.50
N SER A 213 14.56 18.91 -13.01
CA SER A 213 14.65 19.25 -11.59
C SER A 213 13.72 18.38 -10.74
N SER A 214 12.44 18.31 -11.10
CA SER A 214 11.47 17.49 -10.34
C SER A 214 11.78 15.98 -10.41
N PHE A 215 12.26 15.51 -11.56
CA PHE A 215 12.74 14.13 -11.72
C PHE A 215 13.95 13.85 -10.83
N LYS A 216 14.93 14.76 -10.80
CA LYS A 216 16.11 14.65 -9.92
C LYS A 216 15.73 14.59 -8.44
N ASP A 217 14.71 15.34 -8.02
CA ASP A 217 14.23 15.33 -6.65
C ASP A 217 13.49 14.03 -6.31
N ALA A 218 12.79 13.45 -7.30
CA ALA A 218 12.00 12.22 -7.13
C ALA A 218 12.78 10.93 -7.41
N ILE A 219 13.91 10.99 -8.13
CA ILE A 219 14.63 9.80 -8.65
C ILE A 219 15.01 8.81 -7.54
N LEU A 220 15.48 9.32 -6.39
CA LEU A 220 15.87 8.46 -5.28
C LEU A 220 14.68 7.65 -4.72
N ALA A 221 13.48 8.22 -4.73
CA ALA A 221 12.28 7.48 -4.34
C ALA A 221 11.85 6.49 -5.42
N LEU A 222 11.95 6.88 -6.71
CA LEU A 222 11.60 6.02 -7.86
C LEU A 222 12.55 4.83 -8.03
N ILE A 223 13.80 4.96 -7.59
CA ILE A 223 14.79 3.87 -7.65
C ILE A 223 14.43 2.71 -6.71
N LEU A 224 13.75 2.96 -5.59
CA LEU A 224 13.47 1.90 -4.62
C LEU A 224 12.65 0.73 -5.20
N PRO A 225 11.47 0.95 -5.84
CA PRO A 225 10.75 -0.15 -6.50
C PRO A 225 11.61 -0.89 -7.53
N VAL A 226 12.49 -0.18 -8.24
CA VAL A 226 13.41 -0.77 -9.22
C VAL A 226 14.45 -1.67 -8.55
N ILE A 227 15.01 -1.25 -7.42
CA ILE A 227 15.96 -2.06 -6.64
C ILE A 227 15.27 -3.34 -6.14
N ILE A 228 14.06 -3.20 -5.57
CA ILE A 228 13.29 -4.33 -5.03
C ILE A 228 12.96 -5.33 -6.14
N ILE A 229 12.27 -4.87 -7.19
CA ILE A 229 11.82 -5.74 -8.28
C ILE A 229 13.00 -6.32 -9.04
N GLY A 230 14.00 -5.50 -9.35
CA GLY A 230 15.21 -5.91 -10.07
C GLY A 230 16.01 -6.93 -9.27
N GLY A 231 16.26 -6.68 -7.99
CA GLY A 231 17.04 -7.56 -7.12
C GLY A 231 16.37 -8.92 -6.92
N ILE A 232 15.03 -8.94 -6.72
CA ILE A 232 14.27 -10.18 -6.62
C ILE A 232 14.29 -10.95 -7.95
N ARG A 233 14.12 -10.25 -9.08
CA ARG A 233 14.13 -10.89 -10.41
C ARG A 233 15.48 -11.51 -10.75
N MET A 234 16.56 -10.86 -10.36
CA MET A 234 17.93 -11.37 -10.58
C MET A 234 18.32 -12.47 -9.58
N GLY A 235 17.45 -12.76 -8.60
CA GLY A 235 17.75 -13.74 -7.54
C GLY A 235 18.80 -13.27 -6.54
N ILE A 236 19.06 -11.95 -6.48
CA ILE A 236 20.03 -11.35 -5.53
C ILE A 236 19.41 -11.31 -4.13
N PHE A 237 18.09 -11.06 -4.05
CA PHE A 237 17.35 -10.93 -2.79
C PHE A 237 16.12 -11.82 -2.80
N SER A 238 15.81 -12.40 -1.64
CA SER A 238 14.48 -12.87 -1.30
C SER A 238 13.53 -11.69 -1.04
N ALA A 239 12.22 -11.93 -1.00
CA ALA A 239 11.26 -10.87 -0.68
C ALA A 239 11.49 -10.26 0.71
N THR A 240 11.90 -11.06 1.68
CA THR A 240 12.21 -10.63 3.05
C THR A 240 13.46 -9.74 3.09
N GLU A 241 14.53 -10.14 2.41
CA GLU A 241 15.75 -9.34 2.30
C GLU A 241 15.49 -8.02 1.57
N ALA A 242 14.70 -8.04 0.50
CA ALA A 242 14.30 -6.83 -0.22
C ALA A 242 13.53 -5.86 0.69
N GLY A 243 12.67 -6.38 1.57
CA GLY A 243 11.99 -5.58 2.58
C GLY A 243 12.95 -4.92 3.58
N ALA A 244 13.94 -5.67 4.08
CA ALA A 244 14.98 -5.15 4.97
C ALA A 244 15.82 -4.05 4.28
N ILE A 245 16.18 -4.26 3.01
CA ILE A 245 16.86 -3.24 2.20
C ILE A 245 16.00 -2.00 2.03
N ALA A 246 14.69 -2.15 1.82
CA ALA A 246 13.78 -1.02 1.72
C ALA A 246 13.75 -0.18 3.00
N VAL A 247 13.75 -0.81 4.18
CA VAL A 247 13.84 -0.13 5.48
C VAL A 247 15.16 0.64 5.59
N LEU A 248 16.29 -0.02 5.29
CA LEU A 248 17.61 0.61 5.33
C LEU A 248 17.69 1.79 4.37
N TYR A 249 17.17 1.64 3.16
CA TYR A 249 17.10 2.69 2.17
C TYR A 249 16.27 3.90 2.64
N ALA A 250 15.09 3.65 3.21
CA ALA A 250 14.25 4.71 3.78
C ALA A 250 14.96 5.48 4.90
N LEU A 251 15.68 4.77 5.78
CA LEU A 251 16.48 5.38 6.84
C LEU A 251 17.61 6.25 6.28
N ILE A 252 18.36 5.75 5.31
CA ILE A 252 19.44 6.50 4.64
C ILE A 252 18.86 7.77 4.00
N LEU A 253 17.78 7.66 3.25
CA LEU A 253 17.15 8.83 2.63
C LEU A 253 16.67 9.84 3.66
N GLY A 254 15.96 9.37 4.70
CA GLY A 254 15.35 10.27 5.69
C GLY A 254 16.35 10.95 6.61
N LEU A 255 17.39 10.25 7.05
CA LEU A 255 18.35 10.74 8.04
C LEU A 255 19.55 11.43 7.39
N LEU A 256 20.07 10.88 6.29
CA LEU A 256 21.35 11.33 5.71
C LEU A 256 21.17 12.20 4.47
N VAL A 257 20.28 11.82 3.56
CA VAL A 257 20.13 12.51 2.26
C VAL A 257 19.20 13.71 2.39
N TYR A 258 17.93 13.47 2.77
CA TYR A 258 16.92 14.53 2.87
C TYR A 258 16.95 15.24 4.22
N ARG A 259 17.42 14.57 5.27
CA ARG A 259 17.54 15.11 6.63
C ARG A 259 16.24 15.68 7.21
N GLU A 260 15.10 15.15 6.74
CA GLU A 260 13.77 15.55 7.19
C GLU A 260 13.27 14.69 8.36
N MET A 261 13.81 13.46 8.49
CA MET A 261 13.45 12.53 9.56
C MET A 261 14.20 12.86 10.86
N LYS A 262 13.45 12.94 11.97
CA LYS A 262 14.00 13.08 13.32
C LYS A 262 13.88 11.77 14.07
N ILE A 263 14.65 11.60 15.16
CA ILE A 263 14.58 10.41 16.03
C ILE A 263 13.16 10.18 16.56
N LYS A 264 12.41 11.25 16.86
CA LYS A 264 11.00 11.15 17.26
C LYS A 264 10.14 10.48 16.20
N HIS A 265 10.37 10.79 14.92
CA HIS A 265 9.64 10.18 13.79
C HIS A 265 9.97 8.69 13.66
N LEU A 266 11.23 8.29 13.96
CA LEU A 266 11.61 6.88 13.95
C LEU A 266 10.83 6.09 15.03
N MET A 267 10.71 6.61 16.23
CA MET A 267 9.94 5.97 17.29
C MET A 267 8.45 5.87 16.94
N GLN A 268 7.89 6.92 16.35
CA GLN A 268 6.51 6.91 15.87
C GLN A 268 6.31 5.86 14.76
N ALA A 269 7.22 5.81 13.79
CA ALA A 269 7.17 4.83 12.70
C ALA A 269 7.24 3.39 13.22
N LEU A 270 8.07 3.11 14.22
CA LEU A 270 8.15 1.78 14.85
C LEU A 270 6.86 1.41 15.56
N LEU A 271 6.24 2.34 16.30
CA LEU A 271 4.96 2.11 16.96
C LEU A 271 3.83 1.88 15.95
N GLU A 272 3.73 2.70 14.91
CA GLU A 272 2.76 2.53 13.83
C GLU A 272 2.96 1.19 13.09
N THR A 273 4.21 0.81 12.85
CA THR A 273 4.56 -0.50 12.28
C THR A 273 4.08 -1.64 13.18
N ALA A 274 4.38 -1.55 14.49
CA ALA A 274 4.00 -2.59 15.44
C ALA A 274 2.47 -2.78 15.47
N HIS A 275 1.70 -1.69 15.51
CA HIS A 275 0.24 -1.73 15.48
C HIS A 275 -0.29 -2.34 14.18
N THR A 276 0.22 -1.89 13.03
CA THR A 276 -0.25 -2.36 11.72
C THR A 276 0.13 -3.82 11.47
N ALA A 277 1.38 -4.16 11.74
CA ALA A 277 1.88 -5.52 11.57
C ALA A 277 1.19 -6.51 12.53
N ALA A 278 1.02 -6.15 13.81
CA ALA A 278 0.31 -7.00 14.77
C ALA A 278 -1.13 -7.27 14.34
N SER A 279 -1.84 -6.26 13.82
CA SER A 279 -3.21 -6.41 13.33
C SER A 279 -3.31 -7.38 12.16
N ILE A 280 -2.34 -7.37 11.26
CA ILE A 280 -2.29 -8.28 10.11
C ILE A 280 -1.88 -9.69 10.55
N LEU A 281 -0.81 -9.78 11.33
CA LEU A 281 -0.26 -11.07 11.76
C LEU A 281 -1.25 -11.86 12.63
N ILE A 282 -1.99 -11.21 13.53
CA ILE A 282 -2.99 -11.91 14.35
C ILE A 282 -4.12 -12.47 13.50
N ILE A 283 -4.51 -11.82 12.40
CA ILE A 283 -5.51 -12.35 11.46
C ILE A 283 -4.95 -13.57 10.74
N ILE A 284 -3.69 -13.53 10.29
CA ILE A 284 -3.04 -14.65 9.61
C ILE A 284 -2.88 -15.85 10.56
N GLY A 285 -2.48 -15.59 11.81
CA GLY A 285 -2.32 -16.66 12.80
C GLY A 285 -3.64 -17.29 13.25
N ALA A 286 -4.74 -16.50 13.21
CA ALA A 286 -6.08 -16.97 13.57
C ALA A 286 -6.79 -17.74 12.43
N GLY A 287 -6.41 -17.52 11.16
CA GLY A 287 -6.99 -18.15 9.97
C GLY A 287 -6.31 -19.42 9.59
#